data_25e0a8fb3ac181d5160d78191909b6cc
#
_entry.id   25e0a8fb3ac181d5160d78191909b6cc
#
_cell.length_a   1.000
_cell.length_b   1.000
_cell.length_c   1.000
_cell.angle_alpha   90.00
_cell.angle_beta   90.00
_cell.angle_gamma   90.00
#
_symmetry.space_group_name_H-M   'P 1'
#
loop_
_entity.id
_entity.type
_entity.pdbx_description
1 polymer ?
#
loop_
_entity_poly.entity_id
_entity_poly.type
_entity_poly.pdbx_seq_one_letter_code
_entity_poly.pdbx_strand_id
1 'polypeptide(L)'
;MELKDVLLAPIFAVFLYVWAYLRRAKQTNSLTKKYYFLALNLRMFGAIALGFVYQFYYNGGDTYNFFHDSLIIWNALLDKPDVGIQILTDTPGTLNPATQPYTNYMYFYVDKSTMIIVKASAVLGIITYHTYLANAFFLAFFSFTGVWAMYRAFVDIYPMLYKRFAFACFMMPSAFFWGSGLMKDTLVVGALGWAFYGFYFGVIKKQKILKNVLILIAALWLMQAVKIYVAMCFLPSASIWLFLQYRANMKVALVRALMLPIVLLIALPIGLLTVSKLTEGTRYSFDSIGETTKTNTEWNAVSGNASYSLGE
;
A
#
# COMPACT_ATOMS: atom_id res chain seq x y z
N MET A 1 -6.05 -18.82 12.79
CA MET A 1 -6.85 -17.98 13.72
C MET A 1 -6.96 -18.69 15.04
N GLU A 2 -6.78 -17.97 16.12
CA GLU A 2 -6.75 -18.49 17.48
C GLU A 2 -7.99 -18.00 18.26
N LEU A 3 -8.22 -18.53 19.47
CA LEU A 3 -9.34 -18.10 20.33
C LEU A 3 -9.31 -16.57 20.60
N LYS A 4 -8.10 -15.99 20.72
CA LYS A 4 -7.95 -14.53 20.90
C LYS A 4 -8.46 -13.71 19.72
N ASP A 5 -8.41 -14.26 18.49
CA ASP A 5 -9.00 -13.58 17.31
C ASP A 5 -10.51 -13.43 17.43
N VAL A 6 -11.18 -14.46 17.97
CA VAL A 6 -12.64 -14.43 18.18
C VAL A 6 -13.04 -13.45 19.26
N LEU A 7 -12.23 -13.30 20.31
CA LEU A 7 -12.55 -12.44 21.46
C LEU A 7 -12.13 -10.97 21.24
N LEU A 8 -10.91 -10.74 20.75
CA LEU A 8 -10.35 -9.38 20.69
C LEU A 8 -10.67 -8.67 19.37
N ALA A 9 -10.67 -9.38 18.24
CA ALA A 9 -10.89 -8.73 16.95
C ALA A 9 -12.25 -7.98 16.85
N PRO A 10 -13.39 -8.49 17.38
CA PRO A 10 -14.64 -7.74 17.41
C PRO A 10 -14.55 -6.43 18.19
N ILE A 11 -13.81 -6.40 19.31
CA ILE A 11 -13.62 -5.19 20.12
C ILE A 11 -12.90 -4.11 19.30
N PHE A 12 -11.80 -4.49 18.64
CA PHE A 12 -11.08 -3.56 17.77
C PHE A 12 -11.89 -3.17 16.54
N ALA A 13 -12.70 -4.07 15.97
CA ALA A 13 -13.62 -3.72 14.90
C ALA A 13 -14.60 -2.64 15.37
N VAL A 14 -15.26 -2.81 16.51
CA VAL A 14 -16.17 -1.80 17.10
C VAL A 14 -15.45 -0.45 17.27
N PHE A 15 -14.24 -0.46 17.81
CA PHE A 15 -13.43 0.75 17.97
C PHE A 15 -13.21 1.47 16.62
N LEU A 16 -12.82 0.74 15.57
CA LEU A 16 -12.60 1.30 14.24
C LEU A 16 -13.90 1.81 13.60
N TYR A 17 -15.02 1.13 13.81
CA TYR A 17 -16.34 1.58 13.35
C TYR A 17 -16.81 2.84 14.07
N VAL A 18 -16.60 2.94 15.37
CA VAL A 18 -16.90 4.15 16.16
C VAL A 18 -16.04 5.32 15.65
N TRP A 19 -14.75 5.10 15.44
CA TRP A 19 -13.88 6.13 14.87
C TRP A 19 -14.33 6.55 13.47
N ALA A 20 -14.66 5.61 12.59
CA ALA A 20 -15.22 5.90 11.28
C ALA A 20 -16.52 6.71 11.38
N TYR A 21 -17.41 6.34 12.29
CA TYR A 21 -18.67 7.04 12.53
C TYR A 21 -18.44 8.51 12.92
N LEU A 22 -17.55 8.76 13.86
CA LEU A 22 -17.20 10.12 14.31
C LEU A 22 -16.57 10.97 13.19
N ARG A 23 -15.86 10.35 12.27
CA ARG A 23 -15.24 11.03 11.12
C ARG A 23 -16.15 11.19 9.92
N ARG A 24 -17.23 10.40 9.82
CA ARG A 24 -18.12 10.33 8.65
C ARG A 24 -18.65 11.69 8.21
N ALA A 25 -19.17 12.50 9.15
CA ALA A 25 -19.76 13.80 8.83
C ALA A 25 -18.78 14.76 8.13
N LYS A 26 -17.48 14.70 8.51
CA LYS A 26 -16.41 15.52 7.91
C LYS A 26 -15.87 14.94 6.59
N GLN A 27 -16.14 13.67 6.32
CA GLN A 27 -15.58 12.93 5.18
C GLN A 27 -16.58 12.70 4.05
N THR A 28 -17.87 12.96 4.26
CA THR A 28 -18.95 12.66 3.32
C THR A 28 -19.78 13.89 2.99
N ASN A 29 -20.43 13.84 1.82
CA ASN A 29 -21.48 14.75 1.40
C ASN A 29 -22.77 13.94 1.09
N SER A 30 -23.84 14.61 0.62
CA SER A 30 -25.14 13.96 0.29
C SER A 30 -24.99 12.83 -0.73
N LEU A 31 -24.08 12.95 -1.70
CA LEU A 31 -23.87 11.95 -2.76
C LEU A 31 -23.09 10.73 -2.28
N THR A 32 -22.09 10.95 -1.41
CA THR A 32 -21.12 9.93 -1.03
C THR A 32 -21.46 9.19 0.27
N LYS A 33 -22.30 9.81 1.14
CA LYS A 33 -22.63 9.32 2.48
C LYS A 33 -23.05 7.84 2.54
N LYS A 34 -23.80 7.37 1.55
CA LYS A 34 -24.30 5.99 1.49
C LYS A 34 -23.21 4.94 1.24
N TYR A 35 -22.10 5.33 0.60
CA TYR A 35 -21.01 4.41 0.27
C TYR A 35 -19.96 4.30 1.37
N TYR A 36 -19.97 5.16 2.40
CA TYR A 36 -18.92 5.25 3.40
C TYR A 36 -18.76 3.95 4.20
N PHE A 37 -19.84 3.49 4.81
CA PHE A 37 -19.81 2.22 5.54
C PHE A 37 -19.77 1.00 4.63
N LEU A 38 -20.35 1.08 3.43
CA LEU A 38 -20.22 0.01 2.44
C LEU A 38 -18.74 -0.22 2.10
N ALA A 39 -17.98 0.85 1.84
CA ALA A 39 -16.56 0.76 1.55
C ALA A 39 -15.76 0.19 2.74
N LEU A 40 -16.09 0.61 3.97
CA LEU A 40 -15.47 0.06 5.17
C LEU A 40 -15.80 -1.43 5.34
N ASN A 41 -17.08 -1.81 5.22
CA ASN A 41 -17.53 -3.19 5.36
C ASN A 41 -16.84 -4.12 4.36
N LEU A 42 -16.69 -3.70 3.10
CA LEU A 42 -16.01 -4.49 2.08
C LEU A 42 -14.53 -4.70 2.42
N ARG A 43 -13.86 -3.69 2.99
CA ARG A 43 -12.47 -3.83 3.45
C ARG A 43 -12.35 -4.75 4.65
N MET A 44 -13.23 -4.63 5.63
CA MET A 44 -13.24 -5.53 6.79
C MET A 44 -13.57 -6.97 6.39
N PHE A 45 -14.55 -7.15 5.50
CA PHE A 45 -14.87 -8.45 4.92
C PHE A 45 -13.70 -9.03 4.14
N GLY A 46 -13.02 -8.22 3.32
CA GLY A 46 -11.83 -8.65 2.58
C GLY A 46 -10.70 -9.13 3.50
N ALA A 47 -10.49 -8.47 4.64
CA ALA A 47 -9.50 -8.88 5.62
C ALA A 47 -9.82 -10.26 6.25
N ILE A 48 -11.10 -10.49 6.59
CA ILE A 48 -11.57 -11.78 7.09
C ILE A 48 -11.42 -12.87 6.02
N ALA A 49 -11.93 -12.60 4.81
CA ALA A 49 -11.90 -13.54 3.71
C ALA A 49 -10.47 -13.94 3.33
N LEU A 50 -9.54 -12.97 3.29
CA LEU A 50 -8.13 -13.22 3.03
C LEU A 50 -7.52 -14.12 4.10
N GLY A 51 -7.76 -13.83 5.38
CA GLY A 51 -7.30 -14.67 6.49
C GLY A 51 -7.81 -16.11 6.37
N PHE A 52 -9.11 -16.31 6.07
CA PHE A 52 -9.68 -17.66 5.89
C PHE A 52 -9.11 -18.39 4.68
N VAL A 53 -8.97 -17.73 3.52
CA VAL A 53 -8.39 -18.35 2.33
C VAL A 53 -6.96 -18.80 2.59
N TYR A 54 -6.14 -17.98 3.23
CA TYR A 54 -4.76 -18.36 3.55
C TYR A 54 -4.69 -19.45 4.61
N GLN A 55 -5.60 -19.48 5.57
CA GLN A 55 -5.61 -20.51 6.62
C GLN A 55 -6.13 -21.86 6.14
N PHE A 56 -7.24 -21.87 5.41
CA PHE A 56 -7.96 -23.13 5.13
C PHE A 56 -7.75 -23.65 3.70
N TYR A 57 -7.41 -22.77 2.75
CA TYR A 57 -7.18 -23.18 1.38
C TYR A 57 -5.67 -23.35 1.08
N TYR A 58 -4.85 -22.34 1.47
CA TYR A 58 -3.40 -22.38 1.25
C TYR A 58 -2.62 -23.03 2.39
N ASN A 59 -3.23 -23.29 3.55
CA ASN A 59 -2.61 -23.83 4.76
C ASN A 59 -1.39 -23.02 5.21
N GLY A 60 -1.42 -21.70 5.08
CA GLY A 60 -0.32 -20.80 5.40
C GLY A 60 -0.03 -19.84 4.26
N GLY A 61 1.21 -19.33 4.18
CA GLY A 61 1.67 -18.42 3.15
C GLY A 61 1.90 -17.00 3.66
N ASP A 62 2.05 -16.04 2.73
CA ASP A 62 2.63 -14.72 3.00
C ASP A 62 2.04 -14.00 4.23
N THR A 63 0.72 -13.93 4.33
CA THR A 63 0.07 -13.19 5.41
C THR A 63 0.38 -13.77 6.79
N TYR A 64 0.45 -15.12 6.92
CA TYR A 64 0.80 -15.78 8.16
C TYR A 64 2.29 -15.77 8.42
N ASN A 65 3.12 -15.82 7.39
CA ASN A 65 4.56 -15.66 7.51
C ASN A 65 4.93 -14.23 7.97
N PHE A 66 4.25 -13.20 7.46
CA PHE A 66 4.42 -11.82 7.95
C PHE A 66 3.98 -11.70 9.41
N PHE A 67 2.89 -12.36 9.76
CA PHE A 67 2.40 -12.38 11.13
C PHE A 67 3.37 -13.11 12.07
N HIS A 68 3.92 -14.26 11.65
CA HIS A 68 4.95 -14.99 12.38
C HIS A 68 6.20 -14.12 12.63
N ASP A 69 6.74 -13.49 11.60
CA ASP A 69 7.92 -12.64 11.75
C ASP A 69 7.62 -11.43 12.66
N SER A 70 6.40 -10.89 12.59
CA SER A 70 5.98 -9.80 13.48
C SER A 70 5.83 -10.25 14.94
N LEU A 71 5.50 -11.54 15.19
CA LEU A 71 5.46 -12.12 16.53
C LEU A 71 6.86 -12.14 17.17
N ILE A 72 7.86 -12.46 16.37
CA ILE A 72 9.26 -12.48 16.84
C ILE A 72 9.68 -11.09 17.31
N ILE A 73 9.39 -10.05 16.53
CA ILE A 73 9.67 -8.66 16.94
C ILE A 73 8.86 -8.25 18.17
N TRP A 74 7.57 -8.63 18.21
CA TRP A 74 6.70 -8.32 19.34
C TRP A 74 7.19 -8.99 20.63
N ASN A 75 7.62 -10.26 20.57
CA ASN A 75 8.25 -10.95 21.70
C ASN A 75 9.55 -10.25 22.13
N ALA A 76 10.40 -9.87 21.17
CA ALA A 76 11.62 -9.13 21.49
C ALA A 76 11.32 -7.80 22.20
N LEU A 77 10.26 -7.08 21.80
CA LEU A 77 9.82 -5.86 22.47
C LEU A 77 9.35 -6.08 23.90
N LEU A 78 8.76 -7.24 24.21
CA LEU A 78 8.31 -7.60 25.57
C LEU A 78 9.46 -8.11 26.44
N ASP A 79 10.33 -8.96 25.89
CA ASP A 79 11.42 -9.59 26.63
C ASP A 79 12.59 -8.64 26.89
N LYS A 80 13.02 -7.94 25.83
CA LYS A 80 14.14 -6.99 25.82
C LYS A 80 13.79 -5.79 24.95
N PRO A 81 13.13 -4.76 25.50
CA PRO A 81 12.62 -3.62 24.72
C PRO A 81 13.69 -2.90 23.88
N ASP A 82 14.92 -2.80 24.38
CA ASP A 82 16.06 -2.24 23.67
C ASP A 82 16.38 -3.01 22.39
N VAL A 83 16.43 -4.34 22.47
CA VAL A 83 16.67 -5.22 21.32
C VAL A 83 15.47 -5.17 20.34
N GLY A 84 14.25 -5.19 20.85
CA GLY A 84 13.05 -5.06 20.03
C GLY A 84 12.99 -3.73 19.25
N ILE A 85 13.33 -2.60 19.91
CA ILE A 85 13.45 -1.29 19.26
C ILE A 85 14.57 -1.31 18.22
N GLN A 86 15.70 -1.95 18.52
CA GLN A 86 16.81 -2.08 17.59
C GLN A 86 16.38 -2.84 16.31
N ILE A 87 15.64 -3.96 16.42
CA ILE A 87 15.09 -4.67 15.26
C ILE A 87 14.13 -3.77 14.45
N LEU A 88 13.33 -2.93 15.13
CA LEU A 88 12.42 -2.00 14.45
C LEU A 88 13.17 -0.89 13.68
N THR A 89 14.31 -0.43 14.18
CA THR A 89 15.06 0.71 13.61
C THR A 89 16.16 0.30 12.66
N ASP A 90 16.78 -0.86 12.88
CA ASP A 90 17.87 -1.37 12.06
C ASP A 90 17.42 -1.62 10.61
N THR A 91 18.40 -1.46 9.71
CA THR A 91 18.21 -1.85 8.31
C THR A 91 18.07 -3.37 8.24
N PRO A 92 16.98 -3.89 7.61
CA PRO A 92 16.79 -5.33 7.45
C PRO A 92 17.98 -5.99 6.75
N GLY A 93 18.35 -7.19 7.23
CA GLY A 93 19.51 -7.95 6.74
C GLY A 93 20.85 -7.56 7.37
N THR A 94 20.87 -6.59 8.30
CA THR A 94 22.10 -6.25 9.04
C THR A 94 22.41 -7.33 10.08
N LEU A 95 23.63 -7.86 10.02
CA LEU A 95 24.11 -8.80 11.04
C LEU A 95 24.46 -8.03 12.31
N ASN A 96 23.64 -8.20 13.34
CA ASN A 96 23.84 -7.59 14.65
C ASN A 96 23.75 -8.68 15.73
N PRO A 97 24.85 -8.95 16.48
CA PRO A 97 24.86 -10.01 17.49
C PRO A 97 23.76 -9.88 18.56
N ALA A 98 23.33 -8.66 18.88
CA ALA A 98 22.28 -8.44 19.86
C ALA A 98 20.88 -8.85 19.34
N THR A 99 20.60 -8.64 18.06
CA THR A 99 19.30 -8.96 17.44
C THR A 99 19.26 -10.34 16.83
N GLN A 100 20.40 -10.95 16.53
CA GLN A 100 20.54 -12.26 15.88
C GLN A 100 19.77 -13.41 16.57
N PRO A 101 19.68 -13.50 17.90
CA PRO A 101 18.86 -14.52 18.57
C PRO A 101 17.38 -14.51 18.18
N TYR A 102 16.87 -13.38 17.71
CA TYR A 102 15.51 -13.20 17.23
C TYR A 102 15.44 -13.30 15.70
N THR A 103 16.30 -12.55 15.01
CA THR A 103 16.20 -12.37 13.54
C THR A 103 16.54 -13.64 12.74
N ASN A 104 17.29 -14.58 13.31
CA ASN A 104 17.58 -15.88 12.68
C ASN A 104 16.33 -16.74 12.45
N TYR A 105 15.24 -16.50 13.19
CA TYR A 105 13.98 -17.25 13.06
C TYR A 105 12.97 -16.57 12.13
N MET A 106 13.34 -15.45 11.53
CA MET A 106 12.46 -14.70 10.63
C MET A 106 12.63 -15.16 9.19
N TYR A 107 11.53 -15.35 8.48
CA TYR A 107 11.53 -15.75 7.06
C TYR A 107 11.98 -14.62 6.13
N PHE A 108 11.64 -13.37 6.47
CA PHE A 108 11.82 -12.22 5.58
C PHE A 108 12.78 -11.15 6.10
N TYR A 109 13.63 -11.47 7.06
CA TYR A 109 14.50 -10.45 7.67
C TYR A 109 15.40 -9.72 6.65
N VAL A 110 15.80 -10.38 5.57
CA VAL A 110 16.66 -9.79 4.52
C VAL A 110 15.85 -8.94 3.52
N ASP A 111 14.54 -9.21 3.35
CA ASP A 111 13.69 -8.46 2.41
C ASP A 111 13.20 -7.16 3.03
N LYS A 112 13.88 -6.04 2.68
CA LYS A 112 13.56 -4.69 3.16
C LYS A 112 12.10 -4.31 2.90
N SER A 113 11.53 -4.72 1.78
CA SER A 113 10.16 -4.38 1.40
C SER A 113 9.12 -5.11 2.25
N THR A 114 9.37 -6.37 2.57
CA THR A 114 8.52 -7.19 3.42
C THR A 114 8.64 -6.77 4.89
N MET A 115 9.83 -6.40 5.34
CA MET A 115 10.03 -5.97 6.72
C MET A 115 9.20 -4.73 7.10
N ILE A 116 8.70 -3.95 6.16
CA ILE A 116 7.80 -2.82 6.46
C ILE A 116 6.46 -3.30 7.01
N ILE A 117 5.82 -4.28 6.37
CA ILE A 117 4.56 -4.84 6.85
C ILE A 117 4.76 -5.63 8.16
N VAL A 118 5.88 -6.34 8.29
CA VAL A 118 6.25 -7.08 9.50
C VAL A 118 6.42 -6.13 10.68
N LYS A 119 7.21 -5.07 10.53
CA LYS A 119 7.41 -4.04 11.57
C LYS A 119 6.09 -3.33 11.91
N ALA A 120 5.27 -2.98 10.91
CA ALA A 120 3.97 -2.37 11.13
C ALA A 120 3.04 -3.29 11.94
N SER A 121 3.01 -4.60 11.62
CA SER A 121 2.24 -5.60 12.35
C SER A 121 2.75 -5.79 13.78
N ALA A 122 4.06 -5.78 14.01
CA ALA A 122 4.64 -5.89 15.36
C ALA A 122 4.27 -4.69 16.24
N VAL A 123 4.32 -3.48 15.70
CA VAL A 123 3.91 -2.24 16.41
C VAL A 123 2.41 -2.27 16.71
N LEU A 124 1.58 -2.68 15.75
CA LEU A 124 0.15 -2.89 15.99
C LEU A 124 -0.08 -3.96 17.08
N GLY A 125 0.75 -4.98 17.12
CA GLY A 125 0.72 -6.04 18.13
C GLY A 125 0.81 -5.53 19.56
N ILE A 126 1.46 -4.39 19.82
CA ILE A 126 1.50 -3.76 21.15
C ILE A 126 0.10 -3.40 21.64
N ILE A 127 -0.77 -2.93 20.73
CA ILE A 127 -2.14 -2.51 21.06
C ILE A 127 -3.10 -3.71 20.96
N THR A 128 -2.91 -4.58 19.97
CA THR A 128 -3.83 -5.69 19.64
C THR A 128 -3.51 -6.98 20.37
N TYR A 129 -2.51 -6.97 21.26
CA TYR A 129 -1.96 -8.19 21.91
C TYR A 129 -1.56 -9.24 20.88
N HIS A 130 -0.96 -8.78 19.79
CA HIS A 130 -0.53 -9.58 18.64
C HIS A 130 -1.63 -10.54 18.18
N THR A 131 -2.81 -10.00 17.87
CA THR A 131 -3.97 -10.72 17.37
C THR A 131 -4.04 -10.56 15.84
N TYR A 132 -4.02 -11.67 15.08
CA TYR A 132 -3.94 -11.63 13.61
C TYR A 132 -5.05 -10.80 12.98
N LEU A 133 -6.30 -11.12 13.32
CA LEU A 133 -7.46 -10.47 12.70
C LEU A 133 -7.58 -8.99 13.12
N ALA A 134 -7.19 -8.65 14.35
CA ALA A 134 -7.16 -7.26 14.80
C ALA A 134 -6.11 -6.45 14.02
N ASN A 135 -4.89 -6.97 13.83
CA ASN A 135 -3.87 -6.35 12.99
C ASN A 135 -4.35 -6.18 11.56
N ALA A 136 -4.99 -7.22 10.99
CA ALA A 136 -5.57 -7.17 9.66
C ALA A 136 -6.66 -6.09 9.54
N PHE A 137 -7.49 -5.89 10.56
CA PHE A 137 -8.51 -4.83 10.59
C PHE A 137 -7.91 -3.42 10.63
N PHE A 138 -6.86 -3.18 11.38
CA PHE A 138 -6.17 -1.88 11.37
C PHE A 138 -5.58 -1.56 10.00
N LEU A 139 -4.97 -2.55 9.35
CA LEU A 139 -4.41 -2.38 8.01
C LEU A 139 -5.51 -2.20 6.95
N ALA A 140 -6.60 -2.96 7.03
CA ALA A 140 -7.78 -2.77 6.19
C ALA A 140 -8.40 -1.39 6.38
N PHE A 141 -8.43 -0.89 7.60
CA PHE A 141 -8.90 0.47 7.92
C PHE A 141 -7.97 1.53 7.32
N PHE A 142 -6.66 1.37 7.42
CA PHE A 142 -5.71 2.24 6.74
C PHE A 142 -5.96 2.27 5.22
N SER A 143 -6.09 1.11 4.59
CA SER A 143 -6.41 0.99 3.17
C SER A 143 -7.76 1.66 2.82
N PHE A 144 -8.80 1.43 3.64
CA PHE A 144 -10.09 2.10 3.50
C PHE A 144 -9.93 3.63 3.49
N THR A 145 -9.17 4.20 4.42
CA THR A 145 -9.01 5.66 4.49
C THR A 145 -8.36 6.23 3.22
N GLY A 146 -7.37 5.53 2.65
CA GLY A 146 -6.72 5.94 1.41
C GLY A 146 -7.63 5.83 0.19
N VAL A 147 -8.30 4.70 0.03
CA VAL A 147 -9.22 4.50 -1.11
C VAL A 147 -10.43 5.43 -1.01
N TRP A 148 -10.91 5.70 0.21
CA TRP A 148 -11.93 6.71 0.44
C TRP A 148 -11.47 8.11 0.05
N ALA A 149 -10.22 8.48 0.38
CA ALA A 149 -9.64 9.76 -0.01
C ALA A 149 -9.54 9.88 -1.55
N MET A 150 -9.10 8.83 -2.24
CA MET A 150 -9.06 8.75 -3.71
C MET A 150 -10.46 8.91 -4.32
N TYR A 151 -11.46 8.17 -3.81
CA TYR A 151 -12.85 8.29 -4.25
C TYR A 151 -13.38 9.72 -4.12
N ARG A 152 -13.08 10.39 -3.01
CA ARG A 152 -13.46 11.81 -2.82
C ARG A 152 -12.84 12.72 -3.88
N ALA A 153 -11.59 12.50 -4.25
CA ALA A 153 -10.93 13.26 -5.30
C ALA A 153 -11.59 13.00 -6.67
N PHE A 154 -11.90 11.74 -7.01
CA PHE A 154 -12.62 11.42 -8.25
C PHE A 154 -14.01 12.04 -8.31
N VAL A 155 -14.77 12.01 -7.21
CA VAL A 155 -16.11 12.62 -7.16
C VAL A 155 -16.04 14.15 -7.25
N ASP A 156 -14.97 14.75 -6.74
CA ASP A 156 -14.77 16.19 -6.85
C ASP A 156 -14.39 16.60 -8.28
N ILE A 157 -13.68 15.75 -9.04
CA ILE A 157 -13.35 15.98 -10.46
C ILE A 157 -14.60 15.78 -11.34
N TYR A 158 -15.34 14.68 -11.14
CA TYR A 158 -16.51 14.32 -11.94
C TYR A 158 -17.69 13.90 -11.06
N PRO A 159 -18.44 14.86 -10.48
CA PRO A 159 -19.53 14.57 -9.54
C PRO A 159 -20.63 13.67 -10.11
N MET A 160 -20.92 13.77 -11.41
CA MET A 160 -21.94 12.96 -12.08
C MET A 160 -21.62 11.46 -12.10
N LEU A 161 -20.33 11.09 -12.00
CA LEU A 161 -19.86 9.71 -12.05
C LEU A 161 -19.71 9.05 -10.68
N TYR A 162 -20.19 9.66 -9.60
CA TYR A 162 -19.97 9.20 -8.23
C TYR A 162 -20.37 7.73 -7.98
N LYS A 163 -21.42 7.21 -8.66
CA LYS A 163 -21.83 5.80 -8.56
C LYS A 163 -20.80 4.86 -9.22
N ARG A 164 -20.31 5.23 -10.40
CA ARG A 164 -19.33 4.43 -11.14
C ARG A 164 -17.99 4.40 -10.41
N PHE A 165 -17.57 5.53 -9.86
CA PHE A 165 -16.36 5.57 -9.01
C PHE A 165 -16.52 4.78 -7.72
N ALA A 166 -17.70 4.78 -7.10
CA ALA A 166 -17.96 3.94 -5.92
C ALA A 166 -17.81 2.45 -6.27
N PHE A 167 -18.36 2.02 -7.41
CA PHE A 167 -18.19 0.65 -7.89
C PHE A 167 -16.71 0.32 -8.14
N ALA A 168 -16.00 1.14 -8.91
CA ALA A 168 -14.61 0.91 -9.27
C ALA A 168 -13.66 0.91 -8.05
N CYS A 169 -13.86 1.84 -7.09
CA CYS A 169 -13.00 1.96 -5.93
C CYS A 169 -13.27 0.91 -4.83
N PHE A 170 -14.53 0.49 -4.68
CA PHE A 170 -14.91 -0.31 -3.50
C PHE A 170 -15.38 -1.71 -3.82
N MET A 171 -16.10 -1.91 -4.95
CA MET A 171 -16.80 -3.15 -5.23
C MET A 171 -16.04 -4.12 -6.14
N MET A 172 -14.88 -3.74 -6.67
CA MET A 172 -14.05 -4.66 -7.47
C MET A 172 -13.48 -5.75 -6.55
N PRO A 173 -13.84 -7.04 -6.76
CA PRO A 173 -13.49 -8.13 -5.84
C PRO A 173 -11.98 -8.24 -5.59
N SER A 174 -11.16 -8.20 -6.63
CA SER A 174 -9.70 -8.24 -6.51
C SER A 174 -9.16 -7.07 -5.69
N ALA A 175 -9.72 -5.86 -5.85
CA ALA A 175 -9.25 -4.67 -5.16
C ALA A 175 -9.56 -4.68 -3.66
N PHE A 176 -10.77 -5.13 -3.26
CA PHE A 176 -11.08 -5.21 -1.83
C PHE A 176 -10.50 -6.45 -1.16
N PHE A 177 -10.33 -7.57 -1.86
CA PHE A 177 -9.74 -8.78 -1.31
C PHE A 177 -8.23 -8.60 -1.06
N TRP A 178 -7.44 -8.35 -2.12
CA TRP A 178 -6.00 -8.19 -2.00
C TRP A 178 -5.55 -6.88 -1.33
N GLY A 179 -6.38 -5.84 -1.40
CA GLY A 179 -6.12 -4.55 -0.74
C GLY A 179 -6.59 -4.49 0.70
N SER A 180 -6.87 -5.62 1.35
CA SER A 180 -7.31 -5.73 2.74
C SER A 180 -6.48 -6.78 3.49
N GLY A 181 -6.52 -6.76 4.81
CA GLY A 181 -5.80 -7.73 5.62
C GLY A 181 -4.30 -7.42 5.77
N LEU A 182 -3.57 -8.39 6.28
CA LEU A 182 -2.14 -8.27 6.61
C LEU A 182 -1.29 -8.61 5.38
N MET A 183 -1.28 -7.68 4.40
CA MET A 183 -0.60 -7.82 3.12
C MET A 183 0.12 -6.53 2.72
N LYS A 184 1.22 -6.66 1.97
CA LYS A 184 1.93 -5.51 1.36
C LYS A 184 0.99 -4.68 0.48
N ASP A 185 0.10 -5.33 -0.25
CA ASP A 185 -0.88 -4.68 -1.14
C ASP A 185 -1.83 -3.76 -0.40
N THR A 186 -2.21 -4.11 0.82
CA THR A 186 -3.07 -3.29 1.68
C THR A 186 -2.43 -1.92 1.98
N LEU A 187 -1.13 -1.91 2.30
CA LEU A 187 -0.38 -0.67 2.53
C LEU A 187 -0.26 0.16 1.24
N VAL A 188 0.06 -0.51 0.13
CA VAL A 188 0.27 0.17 -1.16
C VAL A 188 -1.02 0.78 -1.69
N VAL A 189 -2.14 0.06 -1.62
CA VAL A 189 -3.46 0.55 -2.07
C VAL A 189 -3.91 1.74 -1.22
N GLY A 190 -3.71 1.68 0.10
CA GLY A 190 -3.97 2.81 0.99
C GLY A 190 -3.10 4.03 0.66
N ALA A 191 -1.80 3.80 0.48
CA ALA A 191 -0.85 4.85 0.13
C ALA A 191 -1.15 5.48 -1.24
N LEU A 192 -1.45 4.67 -2.27
CA LEU A 192 -1.85 5.17 -3.59
C LEU A 192 -3.07 6.09 -3.51
N GLY A 193 -4.07 5.69 -2.71
CA GLY A 193 -5.25 6.52 -2.50
C GLY A 193 -4.93 7.87 -1.86
N TRP A 194 -4.08 7.89 -0.84
CA TRP A 194 -3.61 9.12 -0.20
C TRP A 194 -2.69 9.95 -1.11
N ALA A 195 -1.83 9.32 -1.91
CA ALA A 195 -0.99 10.01 -2.88
C ALA A 195 -1.83 10.74 -3.92
N PHE A 196 -2.83 10.07 -4.50
CA PHE A 196 -3.75 10.68 -5.45
C PHE A 196 -4.51 11.86 -4.83
N TYR A 197 -5.04 11.69 -3.62
CA TYR A 197 -5.73 12.76 -2.89
C TYR A 197 -4.80 13.95 -2.62
N GLY A 198 -3.60 13.69 -2.09
CA GLY A 198 -2.60 14.71 -1.78
C GLY A 198 -2.15 15.48 -3.03
N PHE A 199 -1.92 14.78 -4.14
CA PHE A 199 -1.59 15.37 -5.42
C PHE A 199 -2.74 16.25 -5.94
N TYR A 200 -3.95 15.72 -5.99
CA TYR A 200 -5.09 16.47 -6.53
C TYR A 200 -5.41 17.73 -5.71
N PHE A 201 -5.62 17.59 -4.41
CA PHE A 201 -5.96 18.73 -3.56
C PHE A 201 -4.78 19.66 -3.26
N GLY A 202 -3.55 19.11 -3.14
CA GLY A 202 -2.36 19.89 -2.82
C GLY A 202 -1.76 20.60 -4.03
N VAL A 203 -1.56 19.87 -5.12
CA VAL A 203 -0.83 20.38 -6.30
C VAL A 203 -1.79 20.96 -7.34
N ILE A 204 -2.84 20.26 -7.71
CA ILE A 204 -3.78 20.70 -8.75
C ILE A 204 -4.72 21.80 -8.22
N LYS A 205 -5.44 21.52 -7.13
CA LYS A 205 -6.41 22.49 -6.54
C LYS A 205 -5.79 23.54 -5.63
N LYS A 206 -4.54 23.35 -5.20
CA LYS A 206 -3.81 24.24 -4.29
C LYS A 206 -4.56 24.53 -2.98
N GLN A 207 -5.28 23.52 -2.46
CA GLN A 207 -6.00 23.59 -1.20
C GLN A 207 -5.17 23.00 -0.07
N LYS A 208 -5.01 23.73 1.05
CA LYS A 208 -4.22 23.29 2.22
C LYS A 208 -2.89 22.67 1.79
N ILE A 209 -2.13 23.37 0.96
CA ILE A 209 -0.95 22.92 0.22
C ILE A 209 0.00 22.12 1.13
N LEU A 210 0.46 22.74 2.23
CA LEU A 210 1.44 22.11 3.12
C LEU A 210 0.95 20.72 3.62
N LYS A 211 -0.29 20.65 4.12
CA LYS A 211 -0.86 19.38 4.60
C LYS A 211 -0.95 18.34 3.51
N ASN A 212 -1.47 18.70 2.34
CA ASN A 212 -1.72 17.73 1.27
C ASN A 212 -0.41 17.30 0.58
N VAL A 213 0.58 18.19 0.49
CA VAL A 213 1.93 17.83 0.01
C VAL A 213 2.65 16.90 1.00
N LEU A 214 2.53 17.14 2.31
CA LEU A 214 3.09 16.21 3.31
C LEU A 214 2.44 14.82 3.22
N ILE A 215 1.11 14.76 3.02
CA ILE A 215 0.40 13.50 2.77
C ILE A 215 0.93 12.82 1.49
N LEU A 216 1.12 13.57 0.41
CA LEU A 216 1.66 13.05 -0.84
C LEU A 216 3.07 12.47 -0.64
N ILE A 217 3.96 13.20 0.03
CA ILE A 217 5.34 12.75 0.29
C ILE A 217 5.34 11.48 1.15
N ALA A 218 4.57 11.45 2.23
CA ALA A 218 4.48 10.27 3.09
C ALA A 218 3.92 9.04 2.34
N ALA A 219 2.91 9.25 1.50
CA ALA A 219 2.33 8.19 0.68
C ALA A 219 3.30 7.68 -0.40
N LEU A 220 4.03 8.58 -1.07
CA LEU A 220 5.07 8.21 -2.03
C LEU A 220 6.20 7.44 -1.37
N TRP A 221 6.64 7.87 -0.19
CA TRP A 221 7.65 7.15 0.60
C TRP A 221 7.19 5.72 0.91
N LEU A 222 5.94 5.54 1.37
CA LEU A 222 5.40 4.23 1.67
C LEU A 222 5.27 3.34 0.42
N MET A 223 4.83 3.89 -0.71
CA MET A 223 4.79 3.15 -1.98
C MET A 223 6.19 2.73 -2.44
N GLN A 224 7.17 3.64 -2.39
CA GLN A 224 8.56 3.34 -2.75
C GLN A 224 9.15 2.25 -1.85
N ALA A 225 8.91 2.33 -0.56
CA ALA A 225 9.47 1.42 0.42
C ALA A 225 8.87 -0.01 0.32
N VAL A 226 7.60 -0.14 -0.07
CA VAL A 226 6.91 -1.45 -0.15
C VAL A 226 6.90 -2.02 -1.58
N LYS A 227 6.46 -1.21 -2.57
CA LYS A 227 6.38 -1.62 -3.99
C LYS A 227 6.74 -0.44 -4.88
N ILE A 228 8.03 -0.25 -5.12
CA ILE A 228 8.59 0.88 -5.86
C ILE A 228 7.95 1.09 -7.23
N TYR A 229 7.58 0.02 -7.94
CA TYR A 229 6.99 0.10 -9.28
C TYR A 229 5.64 0.84 -9.29
N VAL A 230 4.88 0.85 -8.17
CA VAL A 230 3.64 1.61 -8.07
C VAL A 230 3.93 3.12 -8.04
N ALA A 231 4.95 3.54 -7.29
CA ALA A 231 5.41 4.93 -7.29
C ALA A 231 5.95 5.35 -8.67
N MET A 232 6.68 4.44 -9.34
CA MET A 232 7.22 4.65 -10.70
C MET A 232 6.13 4.82 -11.76
N CYS A 233 4.99 4.16 -11.61
CA CYS A 233 3.83 4.37 -12.50
C CYS A 233 3.05 5.64 -12.15
N PHE A 234 2.93 5.96 -10.85
CA PHE A 234 2.18 7.11 -10.37
C PHE A 234 2.83 8.44 -10.75
N LEU A 235 4.15 8.58 -10.53
CA LEU A 235 4.86 9.85 -10.72
C LEU A 235 4.82 10.36 -12.17
N PRO A 236 5.11 9.57 -13.21
CA PRO A 236 4.97 10.03 -14.61
C PRO A 236 3.53 10.41 -14.95
N SER A 237 2.55 9.60 -14.50
CA SER A 237 1.13 9.86 -14.78
C SER A 237 0.67 11.18 -14.13
N ALA A 238 1.07 11.44 -12.89
CA ALA A 238 0.80 12.69 -12.17
C ALA A 238 1.49 13.89 -12.85
N SER A 239 2.74 13.70 -13.31
CA SER A 239 3.51 14.73 -14.03
C SER A 239 2.87 15.09 -15.37
N ILE A 240 2.42 14.09 -16.14
CA ILE A 240 1.70 14.30 -17.41
C ILE A 240 0.40 15.06 -17.13
N TRP A 241 -0.36 14.68 -16.12
CA TRP A 241 -1.59 15.40 -15.78
C TRP A 241 -1.31 16.86 -15.40
N LEU A 242 -0.33 17.08 -14.55
CA LEU A 242 0.09 18.44 -14.17
C LEU A 242 0.49 19.27 -15.41
N PHE A 243 1.29 18.67 -16.29
CA PHE A 243 1.70 19.31 -17.55
C PHE A 243 0.50 19.68 -18.42
N LEU A 244 -0.46 18.77 -18.63
CA LEU A 244 -1.66 19.03 -19.42
C LEU A 244 -2.52 20.15 -18.82
N GLN A 245 -2.60 20.20 -17.48
CA GLN A 245 -3.31 21.26 -16.77
C GLN A 245 -2.67 22.64 -16.98
N TYR A 246 -1.34 22.74 -16.92
CA TYR A 246 -0.62 23.99 -17.21
C TYR A 246 -0.70 24.35 -18.68
N ARG A 247 -0.55 23.38 -19.57
CA ARG A 247 -0.66 23.59 -21.01
C ARG A 247 -2.02 24.14 -21.45
N ALA A 248 -3.11 23.68 -20.81
CA ALA A 248 -4.46 24.18 -21.11
C ALA A 248 -4.63 25.68 -20.83
N ASN A 249 -3.87 26.23 -19.89
CA ASN A 249 -3.92 27.65 -19.51
C ASN A 249 -3.01 28.56 -20.34
N MET A 250 -2.23 28.01 -21.28
CA MET A 250 -1.31 28.78 -22.13
C MET A 250 -2.04 29.49 -23.28
N LYS A 251 -1.82 30.80 -23.40
CA LYS A 251 -2.46 31.62 -24.44
C LYS A 251 -1.78 31.55 -25.80
N VAL A 252 -0.46 31.33 -25.85
CA VAL A 252 0.33 31.31 -27.09
C VAL A 252 0.32 29.91 -27.69
N ALA A 253 -0.28 29.78 -28.90
CA ALA A 253 -0.46 28.50 -29.58
C ALA A 253 0.88 27.80 -29.92
N LEU A 254 1.87 28.55 -30.36
CA LEU A 254 3.20 28.03 -30.71
C LEU A 254 3.91 27.44 -29.47
N VAL A 255 3.90 28.16 -28.34
CA VAL A 255 4.48 27.69 -27.08
C VAL A 255 3.77 26.42 -26.62
N ARG A 256 2.43 26.38 -26.73
CA ARG A 256 1.62 25.21 -26.40
C ARG A 256 1.97 24.00 -27.27
N ALA A 257 2.26 24.17 -28.55
CA ALA A 257 2.61 23.10 -29.47
C ALA A 257 4.02 22.55 -29.19
N LEU A 258 5.00 23.43 -29.01
CA LEU A 258 6.41 23.05 -28.80
C LEU A 258 6.70 22.52 -27.39
N MET A 259 5.86 22.86 -26.39
CA MET A 259 6.13 22.48 -25.02
C MET A 259 6.11 20.97 -24.76
N LEU A 260 5.23 20.22 -25.46
CA LEU A 260 5.17 18.76 -25.28
C LEU A 260 6.46 18.06 -25.71
N PRO A 261 6.98 18.25 -26.92
CA PRO A 261 8.24 17.63 -27.32
C PRO A 261 9.42 18.07 -26.46
N ILE A 262 9.50 19.34 -26.07
CA ILE A 262 10.58 19.85 -25.20
C ILE A 262 10.52 19.18 -23.81
N VAL A 263 9.34 19.10 -23.20
CA VAL A 263 9.18 18.46 -21.90
C VAL A 263 9.50 16.96 -21.97
N LEU A 264 9.08 16.26 -23.03
CA LEU A 264 9.41 14.84 -23.21
C LEU A 264 10.91 14.64 -23.40
N LEU A 265 11.58 15.49 -24.17
CA LEU A 265 13.02 15.43 -24.42
C LEU A 265 13.85 15.62 -23.14
N ILE A 266 13.34 16.39 -22.17
CA ILE A 266 14.00 16.61 -20.86
C ILE A 266 13.54 15.55 -19.84
N ALA A 267 12.23 15.27 -19.77
CA ALA A 267 11.65 14.40 -18.75
C ALA A 267 12.00 12.92 -18.95
N LEU A 268 12.15 12.45 -20.19
CA LEU A 268 12.49 11.06 -20.49
C LEU A 268 13.88 10.68 -19.95
N PRO A 269 14.97 11.39 -20.26
CA PRO A 269 16.28 11.08 -19.69
C PRO A 269 16.33 11.21 -18.17
N ILE A 270 15.73 12.27 -17.61
CA ILE A 270 15.66 12.45 -16.15
C ILE A 270 14.84 11.31 -15.51
N GLY A 271 13.73 10.94 -16.12
CA GLY A 271 12.91 9.82 -15.68
C GLY A 271 13.67 8.50 -15.68
N LEU A 272 14.37 8.18 -16.76
CA LEU A 272 15.21 6.98 -16.87
C LEU A 272 16.33 6.96 -15.82
N LEU A 273 17.05 8.06 -15.65
CA LEU A 273 18.09 8.19 -14.62
C LEU A 273 17.52 8.07 -13.21
N THR A 274 16.36 8.64 -12.96
CA THR A 274 15.68 8.55 -11.66
C THR A 274 15.24 7.10 -11.38
N VAL A 275 14.64 6.45 -12.38
CA VAL A 275 14.24 5.04 -12.30
C VAL A 275 15.46 4.17 -12.05
N SER A 276 16.55 4.32 -12.81
CA SER A 276 17.76 3.51 -12.60
C SER A 276 18.33 3.66 -11.19
N LYS A 277 18.43 4.89 -10.67
CA LYS A 277 18.90 5.14 -9.30
C LYS A 277 17.96 4.62 -8.21
N LEU A 278 16.65 4.77 -8.40
CA LEU A 278 15.65 4.30 -7.43
C LEU A 278 15.55 2.77 -7.39
N THR A 279 15.87 2.11 -8.50
CA THR A 279 15.81 0.64 -8.61
C THR A 279 17.16 -0.02 -8.38
N GLU A 280 18.24 0.75 -8.27
CA GLU A 280 19.58 0.24 -8.00
C GLU A 280 19.59 -0.63 -6.72
N GLY A 281 20.13 -1.83 -6.84
CA GLY A 281 20.13 -2.82 -5.74
C GLY A 281 18.76 -3.45 -5.43
N THR A 282 17.74 -3.21 -6.25
CA THR A 282 16.45 -3.88 -6.16
C THR A 282 16.27 -4.90 -7.29
N ARG A 283 15.27 -5.78 -7.17
CA ARG A 283 14.86 -6.74 -8.22
C ARG A 283 14.39 -6.07 -9.52
N TYR A 284 14.17 -4.77 -9.51
CA TYR A 284 13.64 -3.98 -10.62
C TYR A 284 14.70 -3.09 -11.28
N SER A 285 15.99 -3.28 -10.95
CA SER A 285 17.08 -2.58 -11.66
C SER A 285 17.15 -3.04 -13.12
N PHE A 286 17.61 -2.18 -13.99
CA PHE A 286 17.75 -2.53 -15.40
C PHE A 286 18.62 -3.76 -15.63
N ASP A 287 19.63 -3.99 -14.78
CA ASP A 287 20.55 -5.11 -14.87
C ASP A 287 19.92 -6.44 -14.34
N SER A 288 19.05 -6.36 -13.36
CA SER A 288 18.45 -7.53 -12.68
C SER A 288 17.05 -7.89 -13.15
N ILE A 289 16.35 -7.01 -13.89
CA ILE A 289 14.95 -7.22 -14.25
C ILE A 289 14.75 -8.46 -15.15
N GLY A 290 15.71 -8.74 -16.03
CA GLY A 290 15.71 -9.94 -16.87
C GLY A 290 15.81 -11.23 -16.07
N GLU A 291 16.78 -11.30 -15.14
CA GLU A 291 16.95 -12.44 -14.24
C GLU A 291 15.76 -12.60 -13.29
N THR A 292 15.27 -11.49 -12.74
CA THR A 292 14.09 -11.50 -11.86
C THR A 292 12.86 -12.02 -12.59
N THR A 293 12.66 -11.63 -13.84
CA THR A 293 11.54 -12.10 -14.65
C THR A 293 11.68 -13.61 -14.91
N LYS A 294 12.86 -14.07 -15.28
CA LYS A 294 13.15 -15.48 -15.51
C LYS A 294 12.92 -16.31 -14.26
N THR A 295 13.49 -15.90 -13.13
CA THR A 295 13.33 -16.57 -11.81
C THR A 295 11.86 -16.64 -11.38
N ASN A 296 11.09 -15.55 -11.55
CA ASN A 296 9.67 -15.53 -11.24
C ASN A 296 8.87 -16.48 -12.16
N THR A 297 9.24 -16.57 -13.44
CA THR A 297 8.58 -17.48 -14.39
C THR A 297 8.86 -18.93 -14.00
N GLU A 298 10.11 -19.26 -13.70
CA GLU A 298 10.52 -20.59 -13.25
C GLU A 298 9.84 -20.96 -11.92
N TRP A 299 9.79 -20.06 -10.97
CA TRP A 299 9.11 -20.25 -9.69
C TRP A 299 7.61 -20.47 -9.85
N ASN A 300 6.94 -19.71 -10.70
CA ASN A 300 5.52 -19.89 -11.02
C ASN A 300 5.25 -21.21 -11.74
N ALA A 301 6.18 -21.68 -12.57
CA ALA A 301 6.07 -22.99 -13.22
C ALA A 301 6.14 -24.15 -12.22
N VAL A 302 6.99 -24.04 -11.20
CA VAL A 302 7.18 -25.09 -10.17
C VAL A 302 6.09 -25.04 -9.09
N SER A 303 5.71 -23.84 -8.63
CA SER A 303 4.84 -23.67 -7.45
C SER A 303 3.37 -23.44 -7.76
N GLY A 304 3.00 -23.06 -8.98
CA GLY A 304 1.66 -22.58 -9.31
C GLY A 304 0.84 -23.41 -10.30
N ASN A 305 1.38 -24.44 -10.96
CA ASN A 305 0.72 -25.12 -12.10
C ASN A 305 0.14 -24.16 -13.17
N ALA A 306 0.62 -22.92 -13.22
CA ALA A 306 0.10 -21.85 -14.05
C ALA A 306 0.98 -21.57 -15.29
N SER A 307 1.90 -22.48 -15.63
CA SER A 307 2.69 -22.39 -16.85
C SER A 307 1.95 -23.06 -18.00
N TYR A 308 1.59 -22.30 -19.01
CA TYR A 308 1.24 -22.83 -20.32
C TYR A 308 2.53 -22.98 -21.13
N SER A 309 2.92 -24.22 -21.46
CA SER A 309 3.89 -24.46 -22.52
C SER A 309 3.23 -24.05 -23.83
N LEU A 310 3.70 -22.94 -24.40
CA LEU A 310 3.48 -22.66 -25.81
C LEU A 310 4.39 -23.64 -26.53
N GLY A 311 3.84 -24.81 -26.90
CA GLY A 311 4.61 -25.87 -27.56
C GLY A 311 5.47 -25.32 -28.69
N GLU A 312 6.73 -25.78 -28.73
CA GLU A 312 7.63 -25.59 -29.83
C GLU A 312 7.07 -26.27 -31.11
#